data_52697f53a4422d771397f57aa76558fb
#
_entry.id   52697f53a4422d771397f57aa76558fb
#
_cell.length_a   1.000
_cell.length_b   1.000
_cell.length_c   1.000
_cell.angle_alpha   90.00
_cell.angle_beta   90.00
_cell.angle_gamma   90.00
#
_symmetry.space_group_name_H-M   'P 1'
#
loop_
_entity.id
_entity.type
_entity.pdbx_description
1 polymer ?
#
loop_
_entity_poly.entity_id
_entity_poly.type
_entity_poly.pdbx_seq_one_letter_code
_entity_poly.pdbx_strand_id
1 'polypeptide(L)'
;MIKIYVMETCPECTYVEEQIQGNSRYVIIDIGTHVHKLKEFLRLRDSSPVFDQCRQNGYAGIPCFVLDDGTITLTPEDLGLESRPSGEFCSIDGKGC
;
A
#
# COMPACT_ATOMS: atom_id res chain seq x y z
N MET A 1 -3.07 15.90 0.05
CA MET A 1 -1.90 15.04 0.27
C MET A 1 -2.21 13.60 -0.08
N ILE A 2 -1.24 12.89 -0.57
CA ILE A 2 -1.40 11.50 -0.94
C ILE A 2 -1.09 10.65 0.28
N LYS A 3 -2.04 9.80 0.70
CA LYS A 3 -1.84 8.89 1.81
C LYS A 3 -1.29 7.57 1.29
N ILE A 4 -0.30 7.01 1.98
CA ILE A 4 0.22 5.69 1.66
C ILE A 4 0.08 4.82 2.89
N TYR A 5 -0.68 3.73 2.76
CA TYR A 5 -0.81 2.73 3.80
C TYR A 5 0.26 1.68 3.60
N VAL A 6 1.08 1.49 4.61
CA VAL A 6 2.27 0.64 4.55
C VAL A 6 2.40 -0.19 5.83
N MET A 7 3.36 -1.11 5.83
CA MET A 7 3.78 -1.82 7.04
C MET A 7 5.30 -1.92 7.01
N GLU A 8 5.93 -1.79 8.17
CA GLU A 8 7.38 -1.77 8.30
C GLU A 8 8.05 -3.00 7.69
N THR A 9 7.43 -4.16 7.84
CA THR A 9 7.97 -5.43 7.37
C THR A 9 7.68 -5.74 5.90
N CYS A 10 7.01 -4.84 5.19
CA CYS A 10 6.65 -5.04 3.78
C CYS A 10 7.79 -4.53 2.88
N PRO A 11 8.49 -5.41 2.13
CA PRO A 11 9.59 -4.97 1.25
C PRO A 11 9.12 -4.04 0.13
N GLU A 12 7.94 -4.28 -0.43
CA GLU A 12 7.37 -3.41 -1.47
C GLU A 12 7.12 -2.01 -0.92
N CYS A 13 6.62 -1.92 0.31
CA CYS A 13 6.39 -0.66 0.96
C CYS A 13 7.69 0.10 1.18
N THR A 14 8.72 -0.60 1.66
CA THR A 14 10.03 0.00 1.90
C THR A 14 10.61 0.57 0.60
N TYR A 15 10.50 -0.16 -0.49
CA TYR A 15 11.00 0.28 -1.78
C TYR A 15 10.32 1.58 -2.24
N VAL A 16 9.01 1.66 -2.07
CA VAL A 16 8.25 2.88 -2.41
C VAL A 16 8.60 4.03 -1.46
N GLU A 17 8.70 3.75 -0.17
CA GLU A 17 9.02 4.78 0.83
C GLU A 17 10.38 5.44 0.55
N GLU A 18 11.35 4.67 0.09
CA GLU A 18 12.66 5.21 -0.26
C GLU A 18 12.58 6.22 -1.41
N GLN A 19 11.68 5.99 -2.36
CA GLN A 19 11.52 6.88 -3.52
C GLN A 19 10.86 8.20 -3.15
N ILE A 20 10.03 8.22 -2.12
CA ILE A 20 9.30 9.43 -1.70
C ILE A 20 9.90 10.09 -0.47
N GLN A 21 11.03 9.63 -0.02
CA GLN A 21 11.69 10.17 1.17
C GLN A 21 11.94 11.66 1.01
N GLY A 22 11.51 12.45 1.99
CA GLY A 22 11.63 13.91 1.94
C GLY A 22 10.55 14.61 1.11
N ASN A 23 9.64 13.87 0.50
CA ASN A 23 8.56 14.46 -0.30
C ASN A 23 7.34 14.75 0.59
N SER A 24 7.07 16.02 0.86
CA SER A 24 6.00 16.45 1.75
C SER A 24 4.59 16.25 1.19
N ARG A 25 4.47 15.85 -0.07
CA ARG A 25 3.17 15.55 -0.68
C ARG A 25 2.57 14.23 -0.18
N TYR A 26 3.38 13.39 0.45
CA TYR A 26 2.99 12.06 0.90
C TYR A 26 2.86 12.01 2.41
N VAL A 27 1.83 11.30 2.89
CA VAL A 27 1.66 10.98 4.31
C VAL A 27 1.74 9.46 4.44
N ILE A 28 2.73 8.99 5.16
CA ILE A 28 2.93 7.56 5.38
C ILE A 28 2.13 7.13 6.60
N ILE A 29 1.27 6.13 6.43
CA ILE A 29 0.45 5.57 7.50
C ILE A 29 0.84 4.10 7.66
N ASP A 30 1.58 3.80 8.72
CA ASP A 30 1.99 2.44 9.01
C ASP A 30 0.88 1.74 9.78
N ILE A 31 0.23 0.77 9.12
CA ILE A 31 -0.91 0.06 9.69
C ILE A 31 -0.51 -0.89 10.81
N GLY A 32 0.78 -1.12 11.00
CA GLY A 32 1.31 -1.96 12.07
C GLY A 32 1.58 -1.22 13.37
N THR A 33 1.50 0.12 13.36
CA THR A 33 1.83 0.92 14.56
C THR A 33 0.66 1.16 15.49
N HIS A 34 -0.57 1.08 14.98
CA HIS A 34 -1.76 1.30 15.79
C HIS A 34 -2.99 0.65 15.14
N VAL A 35 -3.84 0.06 15.97
CA VAL A 35 -5.02 -0.66 15.48
C VAL A 35 -6.00 0.25 14.73
N HIS A 36 -6.07 1.53 15.09
CA HIS A 36 -6.93 2.48 14.38
C HIS A 36 -6.50 2.67 12.93
N LYS A 37 -5.19 2.69 12.69
CA LYS A 37 -4.65 2.79 11.34
C LYS A 37 -4.95 1.54 10.53
N LEU A 38 -4.85 0.37 11.15
CA LEU A 38 -5.22 -0.88 10.51
C LEU A 38 -6.70 -0.90 10.16
N LYS A 39 -7.57 -0.48 11.07
CA LYS A 39 -9.02 -0.44 10.83
C LYS A 39 -9.37 0.52 9.69
N GLU A 40 -8.72 1.67 9.64
CA GLU A 40 -8.91 2.64 8.55
C GLU A 40 -8.59 2.01 7.21
N PHE A 41 -7.47 1.31 7.14
CA PHE A 41 -7.06 0.59 5.93
C PHE A 41 -8.05 -0.52 5.57
N LEU A 42 -8.50 -1.31 6.55
CA LEU A 42 -9.42 -2.40 6.31
C LEU A 42 -10.76 -1.93 5.76
N ARG A 43 -11.22 -0.76 6.16
CA ARG A 43 -12.44 -0.16 5.58
C ARG A 43 -12.30 0.04 4.08
N LEU A 44 -11.15 0.52 3.64
CA LEU A 44 -10.88 0.68 2.22
C LEU A 44 -10.81 -0.68 1.53
N ARG A 45 -10.06 -1.60 2.12
CA ARG A 45 -9.84 -2.92 1.54
C ARG A 45 -11.13 -3.71 1.39
N ASP A 46 -12.04 -3.58 2.34
CA ASP A 46 -13.28 -4.35 2.34
C ASP A 46 -14.36 -3.74 1.45
N SER A 47 -14.26 -2.46 1.10
CA SER A 47 -15.30 -1.76 0.36
C SER A 47 -14.92 -1.38 -1.06
N SER A 48 -13.64 -1.22 -1.37
CA SER A 48 -13.21 -0.77 -2.70
C SER A 48 -12.97 -1.94 -3.66
N PRO A 49 -13.51 -1.86 -4.88
CA PRO A 49 -13.27 -2.91 -5.90
C PRO A 49 -11.81 -3.04 -6.31
N VAL A 50 -10.99 -2.03 -6.05
CA VAL A 50 -9.55 -2.07 -6.33
C VAL A 50 -8.88 -3.25 -5.61
N PHE A 51 -9.44 -3.68 -4.48
CA PHE A 51 -8.87 -4.76 -3.67
C PHE A 51 -9.47 -6.14 -3.97
N ASP A 52 -10.30 -6.27 -5.01
CA ASP A 52 -10.96 -7.55 -5.30
C ASP A 52 -9.98 -8.70 -5.44
N GLN A 53 -8.92 -8.53 -6.22
CA GLN A 53 -7.90 -9.56 -6.37
C GLN A 53 -7.13 -9.80 -5.09
N CYS A 54 -6.86 -8.77 -4.32
CA CYS A 54 -6.17 -8.90 -3.03
C CYS A 54 -6.99 -9.79 -2.09
N ARG A 55 -8.29 -9.56 -2.01
CA ARG A 55 -9.16 -10.37 -1.15
C ARG A 55 -9.22 -11.82 -1.60
N GLN A 56 -9.29 -12.05 -2.92
CA GLN A 56 -9.33 -13.40 -3.48
C GLN A 56 -8.03 -14.17 -3.26
N ASN A 57 -6.90 -13.48 -3.33
CA ASN A 57 -5.58 -14.12 -3.30
C ASN A 57 -4.90 -14.06 -1.93
N GLY A 58 -5.55 -13.43 -0.94
CA GLY A 58 -4.98 -13.32 0.40
C GLY A 58 -3.87 -12.28 0.52
N TYR A 59 -3.80 -11.34 -0.38
CA TYR A 59 -2.85 -10.23 -0.30
C TYR A 59 -3.40 -9.15 0.64
N ALA A 60 -2.50 -8.50 1.37
CA ALA A 60 -2.91 -7.38 2.21
C ALA A 60 -3.38 -6.19 1.36
N GLY A 61 -2.68 -5.91 0.28
CA GLY A 61 -3.00 -4.78 -0.59
C GLY A 61 -2.18 -3.53 -0.24
N ILE A 62 -0.96 -3.72 0.24
CA ILE A 62 -0.04 -2.63 0.55
C ILE A 62 1.21 -2.75 -0.34
N PRO A 63 1.84 -1.63 -0.71
CA PRO A 63 1.44 -0.25 -0.40
C PRO A 63 0.14 0.14 -1.10
N CYS A 64 -0.70 0.89 -0.40
CA CYS A 64 -1.97 1.38 -0.93
C CYS A 64 -1.92 2.91 -0.95
N PHE A 65 -2.24 3.50 -2.10
CA PHE A 65 -2.17 4.94 -2.30
C PHE A 65 -3.58 5.50 -2.39
N VAL A 66 -3.86 6.55 -1.60
CA VAL A 66 -5.12 7.30 -1.69
C VAL A 66 -4.77 8.72 -2.10
N LEU A 67 -5.16 9.08 -3.33
CA LEU A 67 -4.84 10.37 -3.92
C LEU A 67 -5.72 11.48 -3.34
N ASP A 68 -5.38 12.73 -3.66
CA ASP A 68 -6.10 13.91 -3.15
C ASP A 68 -7.58 13.92 -3.52
N ASP A 69 -7.94 13.35 -4.65
CA ASP A 69 -9.33 13.29 -5.12
C ASP A 69 -10.08 12.05 -4.59
N GLY A 70 -9.45 11.26 -3.74
CA GLY A 70 -10.04 10.04 -3.19
C GLY A 70 -9.82 8.79 -4.02
N THR A 71 -9.14 8.90 -5.16
CA THR A 71 -8.80 7.73 -5.99
C THR A 71 -7.86 6.81 -5.24
N ILE A 72 -8.15 5.50 -5.26
CA ILE A 72 -7.33 4.48 -4.62
C ILE A 72 -6.61 3.69 -5.70
N THR A 73 -5.30 3.52 -5.54
CA THR A 73 -4.51 2.67 -6.45
C THR A 73 -3.50 1.86 -5.65
N LEU A 74 -3.20 0.67 -6.15
CA LEU A 74 -2.17 -0.21 -5.60
C LEU A 74 -0.92 -0.22 -6.48
N THR A 75 -0.92 0.56 -7.55
CA THR A 75 0.14 0.57 -8.56
C THR A 75 1.02 1.81 -8.40
N PRO A 76 2.28 1.64 -7.94
CA PRO A 76 3.19 2.80 -7.78
C PRO A 76 3.37 3.59 -9.07
N GLU A 77 3.35 2.92 -10.22
CA GLU A 77 3.52 3.56 -11.52
C GLU A 77 2.48 4.63 -11.83
N ASP A 78 1.29 4.50 -11.24
CA ASP A 78 0.24 5.52 -11.40
C ASP A 78 0.65 6.87 -10.80
N LEU A 79 1.64 6.86 -9.92
CA LEU A 79 2.18 8.06 -9.27
C LEU A 79 3.57 8.43 -9.78
N GLY A 80 4.03 7.77 -10.83
CA GLY A 80 5.38 7.98 -11.34
C GLY A 80 6.47 7.31 -10.51
N LEU A 81 6.08 6.40 -9.62
CA LEU A 81 7.02 5.63 -8.82
C LEU A 81 7.27 4.27 -9.47
N GLU A 82 8.28 3.57 -8.97
CA GLU A 82 8.65 2.26 -9.49
C GLU A 82 8.27 1.16 -8.49
N SER A 83 7.83 0.02 -9.03
CA SER A 83 7.61 -1.18 -8.25
C SER A 83 8.93 -1.91 -8.02
N ARG A 84 8.98 -2.72 -6.98
CA ARG A 84 10.17 -3.51 -6.65
C ARG A 84 10.53 -4.44 -7.80
N PRO A 85 11.79 -4.40 -8.29
CA PRO A 85 12.18 -5.12 -9.51
C PRO A 85 12.06 -6.64 -9.43
N SER A 86 12.19 -7.22 -8.24
CA SER A 86 12.16 -8.68 -8.07
C SER A 86 10.78 -9.28 -8.30
N GLY A 87 9.72 -8.48 -8.23
CA GLY A 87 8.35 -8.96 -8.37
C GLY A 87 7.88 -9.88 -7.25
N GLU A 88 8.65 -9.97 -6.17
CA GLU A 88 8.25 -10.74 -5.00
C GLU A 88 7.31 -9.93 -4.13
N PHE A 89 6.24 -10.56 -3.67
CA PHE A 89 5.22 -9.90 -2.86
C PHE A 89 5.11 -10.58 -1.50
N CYS A 90 4.46 -9.92 -0.56
CA CYS A 90 4.27 -10.42 0.80
C CYS A 90 2.92 -11.12 0.94
N SER A 91 2.75 -12.29 0.35
CA SER A 91 1.53 -13.07 0.51
C SER A 91 1.68 -14.12 1.61
N ILE A 92 0.59 -14.81 1.93
CA ILE A 92 0.61 -15.90 2.90
C ILE A 92 1.59 -17.00 2.48
N ASP A 93 1.71 -17.23 1.18
CA ASP A 93 2.63 -18.21 0.62
C ASP A 93 4.00 -17.61 0.29
N GLY A 94 4.24 -16.37 0.68
CA GLY A 94 5.50 -15.67 0.44
C GLY A 94 5.63 -15.00 -0.91
N LYS A 95 4.54 -14.92 -1.69
CA LYS A 95 4.57 -14.44 -3.08
C LYS A 95 3.92 -13.10 -3.34
N GLY A 96 3.25 -12.46 -2.36
CA GLY A 96 2.60 -11.17 -2.58
C GLY A 96 2.29 -10.42 -1.32
N CYS A 97 2.10 -9.10 -1.44
CA CYS A 97 1.72 -8.24 -0.31
C CYS A 97 0.26 -7.79 -0.39
#